data_441d732d243144c105c26a31170e9d78
#
_entry.id   441d732d243144c105c26a31170e9d78
#
_cell.length_a   1.000
_cell.length_b   1.000
_cell.length_c   1.000
_cell.angle_alpha   90.00
_cell.angle_beta   90.00
_cell.angle_gamma   90.00
#
_symmetry.space_group_name_H-M   'P 1'
#
loop_
_entity.id
_entity.type
_entity.pdbx_description
1 polymer ?
#
loop_
_entity_poly.entity_id
_entity_poly.type
_entity_poly.pdbx_seq_one_letter_code
_entity_poly.pdbx_strand_id
1 'polypeptide(L)'
;MATSKEHWEHVYESTPDAERSWARKDLKESLNAIDRVAPRIPCAIIDVGGGVGDDSITSHVAFDDGAGYILDISAAALGINSDERDQWISVIGLNHSFCVGDVLTAPLPQVEVWHDRATMHFLTDVKDRRRYVERAANHIVPGGGIIVSGFSTEGPTHCSGLEVLRRSPSELTTEFAEYFDVIDAYEADHITPGGVVQRFAWYLGRRK
;
A
#
# COMPACT_ATOMS: atom_id res chain seq x y z
N MET A 1 -18.36 4.09 -2.72
CA MET A 1 -18.55 2.70 -3.17
C MET A 1 -17.18 2.06 -3.07
N ALA A 2 -17.06 0.96 -2.34
CA ALA A 2 -15.80 0.21 -2.35
C ALA A 2 -15.50 -0.14 -3.81
N THR A 3 -14.25 0.06 -4.22
CA THR A 3 -13.76 -0.36 -5.52
C THR A 3 -14.04 -1.85 -5.65
N SER A 4 -14.86 -2.22 -6.63
CA SER A 4 -15.27 -3.61 -6.70
C SER A 4 -14.07 -4.48 -7.07
N LYS A 5 -13.99 -5.63 -6.44
CA LYS A 5 -13.03 -6.68 -6.78
C LYS A 5 -13.02 -6.95 -8.30
N GLU A 6 -14.21 -7.05 -8.90
CA GLU A 6 -14.36 -7.37 -10.32
C GLU A 6 -13.67 -6.35 -11.23
N HIS A 7 -13.64 -5.07 -10.82
CA HIS A 7 -12.91 -4.05 -11.56
C HIS A 7 -11.40 -4.35 -11.58
N TRP A 8 -10.82 -4.64 -10.41
CA TRP A 8 -9.38 -4.89 -10.30
C TRP A 8 -8.97 -6.22 -10.94
N GLU A 9 -9.78 -7.28 -10.80
CA GLU A 9 -9.56 -8.53 -11.54
C GLU A 9 -9.47 -8.23 -13.03
N HIS A 10 -10.47 -7.51 -13.59
CA HIS A 10 -10.48 -7.16 -15.00
C HIS A 10 -9.26 -6.32 -15.42
N VAL A 11 -8.87 -5.31 -14.62
CA VAL A 11 -7.72 -4.46 -14.92
C VAL A 11 -6.43 -5.30 -14.99
N TYR A 12 -6.22 -6.19 -14.03
CA TYR A 12 -5.01 -7.03 -14.00
C TYR A 12 -5.01 -8.11 -15.10
N GLU A 13 -6.15 -8.64 -15.48
CA GLU A 13 -6.27 -9.60 -16.58
C GLU A 13 -6.13 -8.97 -17.97
N SER A 14 -6.59 -7.72 -18.15
CA SER A 14 -6.68 -7.07 -19.46
C SER A 14 -5.53 -6.12 -19.79
N THR A 15 -4.80 -5.60 -18.78
CA THR A 15 -3.77 -4.59 -18.96
C THR A 15 -2.38 -5.17 -18.68
N PRO A 16 -1.49 -5.22 -19.69
CA PRO A 16 -0.11 -5.66 -19.49
C PRO A 16 0.64 -4.81 -18.45
N ASP A 17 1.55 -5.42 -17.69
CA ASP A 17 2.29 -4.75 -16.61
C ASP A 17 3.00 -3.46 -17.09
N ALA A 18 3.60 -3.50 -18.27
CA ALA A 18 4.30 -2.35 -18.84
C ALA A 18 3.40 -1.15 -19.19
N GLU A 19 2.09 -1.36 -19.26
CA GLU A 19 1.09 -0.33 -19.59
C GLU A 19 0.37 0.22 -18.37
N ARG A 20 0.51 -0.42 -17.20
CA ARG A 20 -0.12 0.04 -15.95
C ARG A 20 0.56 1.32 -15.47
N SER A 21 -0.22 2.38 -15.28
CA SER A 21 0.30 3.71 -14.92
C SER A 21 1.05 3.76 -13.59
N TRP A 22 0.78 2.82 -12.69
CA TRP A 22 1.44 2.69 -11.37
C TRP A 22 2.67 1.79 -11.40
N ALA A 23 2.91 1.04 -12.51
CA ALA A 23 4.10 0.22 -12.62
C ALA A 23 5.37 1.10 -12.59
N ARG A 24 6.38 0.66 -11.87
CA ARG A 24 7.65 1.38 -11.74
C ARG A 24 8.81 0.44 -11.96
N LYS A 25 9.84 0.96 -12.62
CA LYS A 25 11.17 0.32 -12.65
C LYS A 25 12.03 0.70 -11.44
N ASP A 26 11.63 1.74 -10.73
CA ASP A 26 12.37 2.30 -9.59
C ASP A 26 11.42 2.50 -8.41
N LEU A 27 11.67 1.76 -7.33
CA LEU A 27 10.95 1.82 -6.06
C LEU A 27 11.63 2.71 -5.01
N LYS A 28 12.61 3.51 -5.44
CA LYS A 28 13.49 4.27 -4.55
C LYS A 28 12.75 5.08 -3.50
N GLU A 29 11.64 5.74 -3.86
CA GLU A 29 10.85 6.51 -2.89
C GLU A 29 10.25 5.62 -1.80
N SER A 30 9.68 4.45 -2.17
CA SER A 30 9.14 3.49 -1.22
C SER A 30 10.25 2.92 -0.31
N LEU A 31 11.37 2.50 -0.88
CA LEU A 31 12.50 1.93 -0.11
C LEU A 31 13.10 2.96 0.84
N ASN A 32 13.33 4.21 0.39
CA ASN A 32 13.78 5.30 1.24
C ASN A 32 12.78 5.61 2.38
N ALA A 33 11.48 5.55 2.10
CA ALA A 33 10.45 5.75 3.11
C ALA A 33 10.47 4.62 4.16
N ILE A 34 10.64 3.37 3.73
CA ILE A 34 10.77 2.20 4.62
C ILE A 34 11.98 2.37 5.55
N ASP A 35 13.16 2.72 5.03
CA ASP A 35 14.38 2.92 5.83
C ASP A 35 14.21 4.00 6.91
N ARG A 36 13.33 4.99 6.67
CA ARG A 36 13.05 6.08 7.62
C ARG A 36 12.05 5.70 8.71
N VAL A 37 11.14 4.79 8.44
CA VAL A 37 10.08 4.41 9.39
C VAL A 37 10.30 3.06 10.05
N ALA A 38 11.06 2.15 9.46
CA ALA A 38 11.33 0.84 10.05
C ALA A 38 12.03 1.01 11.41
N PRO A 39 11.50 0.41 12.50
CA PRO A 39 12.13 0.52 13.82
C PRO A 39 13.43 -0.27 13.91
N ARG A 40 13.56 -1.28 13.07
CA ARG A 40 14.72 -2.15 12.87
C ARG A 40 14.66 -2.80 11.49
N ILE A 41 15.77 -3.36 11.02
CA ILE A 41 15.86 -4.22 9.83
C ILE A 41 16.71 -5.45 10.23
N PRO A 42 16.26 -6.70 9.99
CA PRO A 42 14.98 -7.08 9.35
C PRO A 42 13.75 -6.82 10.23
N CYS A 43 12.57 -6.76 9.62
CA CYS A 43 11.30 -6.54 10.32
C CYS A 43 10.10 -7.15 9.57
N ALA A 44 8.94 -7.17 10.23
CA ALA A 44 7.67 -7.54 9.60
C ALA A 44 7.06 -6.32 8.87
N ILE A 45 6.72 -6.49 7.59
CA ILE A 45 6.10 -5.47 6.75
C ILE A 45 4.85 -6.00 6.05
N ILE A 46 3.83 -5.15 5.92
CA ILE A 46 2.71 -5.38 5.01
C ILE A 46 2.74 -4.36 3.86
N ASP A 47 2.59 -4.84 2.62
CA ASP A 47 2.37 -4.04 1.42
C ASP A 47 0.90 -4.15 1.01
N VAL A 48 0.16 -3.06 1.17
CA VAL A 48 -1.29 -2.98 0.91
C VAL A 48 -1.54 -2.54 -0.51
N GLY A 49 -2.27 -3.35 -1.28
CA GLY A 49 -2.42 -3.17 -2.71
C GLY A 49 -1.12 -3.45 -3.45
N GLY A 50 -0.34 -4.41 -2.95
CA GLY A 50 1.01 -4.70 -3.45
C GLY A 50 1.05 -5.26 -4.88
N GLY A 51 -0.08 -5.81 -5.37
CA GLY A 51 -0.19 -6.30 -6.76
C GLY A 51 0.79 -7.41 -7.11
N VAL A 52 0.96 -7.62 -8.42
CA VAL A 52 1.91 -8.62 -8.94
C VAL A 52 3.35 -8.11 -8.85
N GLY A 53 4.17 -8.89 -8.18
CA GLY A 53 5.48 -9.17 -8.70
C GLY A 53 6.56 -8.16 -8.45
N ASP A 54 6.40 -7.21 -7.57
CA ASP A 54 7.57 -6.56 -7.02
C ASP A 54 7.64 -6.77 -5.50
N ASP A 55 7.96 -7.99 -5.12
CA ASP A 55 8.30 -8.34 -3.75
C ASP A 55 9.54 -7.57 -3.23
N SER A 56 10.16 -6.71 -4.05
CA SER A 56 11.26 -5.83 -3.67
C SER A 56 10.93 -4.93 -2.49
N ILE A 57 9.67 -4.48 -2.36
CA ILE A 57 9.22 -3.68 -1.22
C ILE A 57 9.35 -4.49 0.07
N THR A 58 8.75 -5.68 0.09
CA THR A 58 8.76 -6.54 1.27
C THR A 58 10.12 -7.20 1.47
N SER A 59 10.78 -7.65 0.40
CA SER A 59 12.11 -8.28 0.43
C SER A 59 13.19 -7.35 0.95
N HIS A 60 13.01 -6.03 0.84
CA HIS A 60 13.96 -5.05 1.38
C HIS A 60 14.19 -5.20 2.89
N VAL A 61 13.17 -5.65 3.63
CA VAL A 61 13.22 -5.77 5.10
C VAL A 61 12.80 -7.15 5.63
N ALA A 62 12.16 -7.98 4.82
CA ALA A 62 11.61 -9.28 5.22
C ALA A 62 12.58 -10.43 4.91
N PHE A 63 13.79 -10.35 5.43
CA PHE A 63 14.81 -11.43 5.35
C PHE A 63 15.13 -11.94 6.75
N ASP A 64 15.87 -13.05 6.86
CA ASP A 64 16.22 -13.72 8.12
C ASP A 64 14.98 -13.95 9.00
N ASP A 65 14.81 -13.21 10.10
CA ASP A 65 13.68 -13.27 11.03
C ASP A 65 12.57 -12.26 10.72
N GLY A 66 12.67 -11.51 9.61
CA GLY A 66 11.62 -10.63 9.11
C GLY A 66 10.50 -11.39 8.38
N ALA A 67 9.37 -10.72 8.14
CA ALA A 67 8.24 -11.29 7.42
C ALA A 67 7.60 -10.29 6.46
N GLY A 68 7.37 -10.69 5.21
CA GLY A 68 6.68 -9.91 4.19
C GLY A 68 5.24 -10.37 4.01
N TYR A 69 4.31 -9.45 4.06
CA TYR A 69 2.88 -9.69 3.83
C TYR A 69 2.43 -8.82 2.66
N ILE A 70 1.80 -9.41 1.65
CA ILE A 70 1.30 -8.70 0.48
C ILE A 70 -0.20 -8.94 0.41
N LEU A 71 -0.97 -7.86 0.52
CA LEU A 71 -2.42 -7.86 0.47
C LEU A 71 -2.89 -7.17 -0.80
N ASP A 72 -3.77 -7.82 -1.56
CA ASP A 72 -4.46 -7.18 -2.68
C ASP A 72 -5.91 -7.70 -2.77
N ILE A 73 -6.81 -6.86 -3.26
CA ILE A 73 -8.23 -7.24 -3.46
C ILE A 73 -8.41 -8.17 -4.66
N SER A 74 -7.47 -8.16 -5.59
CA SER A 74 -7.46 -8.95 -6.82
C SER A 74 -6.58 -10.19 -6.70
N ALA A 75 -7.13 -11.35 -7.01
CA ALA A 75 -6.38 -12.59 -7.11
C ALA A 75 -5.45 -12.58 -8.35
N ALA A 76 -5.91 -11.98 -9.45
CA ALA A 76 -5.08 -11.80 -10.65
C ALA A 76 -3.87 -10.91 -10.37
N ALA A 77 -4.03 -9.90 -9.48
CA ALA A 77 -2.94 -9.05 -9.02
C ALA A 77 -1.84 -9.83 -8.29
N LEU A 78 -2.19 -10.88 -7.57
CA LEU A 78 -1.26 -11.71 -6.80
C LEU A 78 -0.85 -13.00 -7.55
N GLY A 79 -1.41 -13.25 -8.71
CA GLY A 79 -1.14 -14.48 -9.48
C GLY A 79 -1.60 -15.77 -8.77
N ILE A 80 -2.59 -15.68 -7.88
CA ILE A 80 -3.10 -16.80 -7.09
C ILE A 80 -4.57 -17.13 -7.43
N ASN A 81 -5.03 -18.31 -6.98
CA ASN A 81 -6.40 -18.75 -7.25
C ASN A 81 -7.40 -17.88 -6.48
N SER A 82 -8.45 -17.42 -7.16
CA SER A 82 -9.51 -16.58 -6.61
C SER A 82 -10.33 -17.23 -5.49
N ASP A 83 -10.29 -18.57 -5.34
CA ASP A 83 -11.00 -19.29 -4.28
C ASP A 83 -10.30 -19.21 -2.91
N GLU A 84 -9.02 -18.83 -2.89
CA GLU A 84 -8.20 -18.70 -1.67
C GLU A 84 -8.25 -17.27 -1.13
N ARG A 85 -9.39 -16.88 -0.53
CA ARG A 85 -9.63 -15.53 -0.04
C ARG A 85 -9.60 -15.42 1.47
N ASP A 86 -9.27 -14.21 1.93
CA ASP A 86 -9.25 -13.84 3.36
C ASP A 86 -8.43 -14.81 4.21
N GLN A 87 -7.40 -15.40 3.63
CA GLN A 87 -6.43 -16.23 4.32
C GLN A 87 -5.02 -15.95 3.78
N TRP A 88 -4.03 -16.06 4.66
CA TRP A 88 -2.62 -15.86 4.31
C TRP A 88 -2.02 -17.15 3.77
N ILE A 89 -1.47 -17.07 2.57
CA ILE A 89 -0.81 -18.17 1.87
C ILE A 89 0.69 -17.91 1.90
N SER A 90 1.44 -18.74 2.65
CA SER A 90 2.89 -18.61 2.73
C SER A 90 3.58 -19.29 1.55
N VAL A 91 4.57 -18.63 1.01
CA VAL A 91 5.41 -19.18 -0.07
C VAL A 91 6.59 -19.96 0.53
N ILE A 92 6.67 -21.24 0.18
CA ILE A 92 7.74 -22.13 0.69
C ILE A 92 9.09 -21.60 0.21
N GLY A 93 10.00 -21.39 1.17
CA GLY A 93 11.38 -20.93 0.89
C GLY A 93 11.52 -19.41 0.79
N LEU A 94 10.43 -18.64 0.96
CA LEU A 94 10.44 -17.19 1.05
C LEU A 94 9.80 -16.75 2.38
N ASN A 95 10.28 -15.63 2.94
CA ASN A 95 9.65 -15.03 4.13
C ASN A 95 8.43 -14.18 3.76
N HIS A 96 7.64 -14.63 2.78
CA HIS A 96 6.51 -13.90 2.24
C HIS A 96 5.22 -14.70 2.34
N SER A 97 4.13 -13.96 2.59
CA SER A 97 2.75 -14.48 2.56
C SER A 97 1.86 -13.53 1.78
N PHE A 98 0.93 -14.09 1.02
CA PHE A 98 -0.03 -13.37 0.19
C PHE A 98 -1.44 -13.56 0.70
N CYS A 99 -2.28 -12.52 0.61
CA CYS A 99 -3.70 -12.60 0.93
C CYS A 99 -4.53 -11.86 -0.13
N VAL A 100 -5.50 -12.55 -0.71
CA VAL A 100 -6.54 -11.90 -1.53
C VAL A 100 -7.63 -11.39 -0.62
N GLY A 101 -7.73 -10.08 -0.41
CA GLY A 101 -8.72 -9.53 0.49
C GLY A 101 -8.80 -8.01 0.46
N ASP A 102 -9.90 -7.49 1.00
CA ASP A 102 -10.10 -6.06 1.18
C ASP A 102 -9.40 -5.60 2.47
N VAL A 103 -8.57 -4.58 2.37
CA VAL A 103 -7.87 -3.98 3.52
C VAL A 103 -8.80 -3.57 4.66
N LEU A 104 -10.05 -3.27 4.37
CA LEU A 104 -11.05 -2.90 5.37
C LEU A 104 -11.63 -4.10 6.14
N THR A 105 -11.49 -5.33 5.64
CA THR A 105 -12.16 -6.52 6.24
C THR A 105 -11.27 -7.74 6.41
N ALA A 106 -10.27 -7.93 5.56
CA ALA A 106 -9.38 -9.09 5.59
C ALA A 106 -8.69 -9.25 6.97
N PRO A 107 -8.37 -10.47 7.40
CA PRO A 107 -7.53 -10.68 8.56
C PRO A 107 -6.13 -10.10 8.31
N LEU A 108 -5.62 -9.29 9.22
CA LEU A 108 -4.31 -8.65 9.09
C LEU A 108 -3.34 -9.16 10.15
N PRO A 109 -2.05 -9.34 9.79
CA PRO A 109 -1.01 -9.67 10.76
C PRO A 109 -0.66 -8.45 11.63
N GLN A 110 0.07 -8.68 12.72
CA GLN A 110 0.79 -7.62 13.40
C GLN A 110 2.10 -7.38 12.66
N VAL A 111 2.41 -6.11 12.36
CA VAL A 111 3.59 -5.71 11.59
C VAL A 111 4.33 -4.55 12.24
N GLU A 112 5.58 -4.38 11.87
CA GLU A 112 6.41 -3.24 12.28
C GLU A 112 6.34 -2.11 11.25
N VAL A 113 6.06 -2.44 9.96
CA VAL A 113 5.91 -1.45 8.89
C VAL A 113 4.65 -1.73 8.08
N TRP A 114 3.90 -0.66 7.84
CA TRP A 114 2.76 -0.64 6.91
C TRP A 114 3.10 0.23 5.72
N HIS A 115 3.06 -0.33 4.54
CA HIS A 115 3.30 0.37 3.28
C HIS A 115 2.02 0.36 2.43
N ASP A 116 1.64 1.51 1.91
CA ASP A 116 0.53 1.70 0.96
C ASP A 116 0.93 2.75 -0.07
N ARG A 117 1.04 2.32 -1.31
CA ARG A 117 1.27 3.21 -2.44
C ARG A 117 0.11 3.14 -3.42
N ALA A 118 -0.77 4.15 -3.37
CA ALA A 118 -1.91 4.32 -4.25
C ALA A 118 -3.06 3.31 -4.04
N THR A 119 -3.29 2.86 -2.80
CA THR A 119 -4.45 2.04 -2.45
C THR A 119 -5.46 2.82 -1.64
N MET A 120 -5.06 3.48 -0.55
CA MET A 120 -5.96 4.27 0.30
C MET A 120 -6.68 5.39 -0.49
N HIS A 121 -6.08 5.92 -1.55
CA HIS A 121 -6.68 7.01 -2.32
C HIS A 121 -7.98 6.60 -3.04
N PHE A 122 -8.26 5.30 -3.19
CA PHE A 122 -9.55 4.81 -3.70
C PHE A 122 -10.66 4.83 -2.64
N LEU A 123 -10.33 5.00 -1.36
CA LEU A 123 -11.31 5.10 -0.29
C LEU A 123 -11.88 6.52 -0.25
N THR A 124 -12.85 6.81 -1.11
CA THR A 124 -13.46 8.15 -1.22
C THR A 124 -14.46 8.45 -0.10
N ASP A 125 -15.04 7.42 0.56
CA ASP A 125 -15.91 7.58 1.72
C ASP A 125 -15.10 7.83 3.00
N VAL A 126 -15.50 8.83 3.78
CA VAL A 126 -14.83 9.20 5.04
C VAL A 126 -14.86 8.10 6.09
N LYS A 127 -15.93 7.27 6.11
CA LYS A 127 -16.04 6.16 7.08
C LYS A 127 -15.06 5.04 6.76
N ASP A 128 -14.88 4.74 5.47
CA ASP A 128 -13.93 3.73 5.01
C ASP A 128 -12.49 4.18 5.32
N ARG A 129 -12.17 5.46 5.11
CA ARG A 129 -10.84 5.99 5.47
C ARG A 129 -10.58 5.94 6.97
N ARG A 130 -11.54 6.32 7.82
CA ARG A 130 -11.40 6.20 9.27
C ARG A 130 -11.16 4.75 9.67
N ARG A 131 -11.93 3.81 9.12
CA ARG A 131 -11.74 2.38 9.36
C ARG A 131 -10.36 1.91 8.92
N TYR A 132 -9.87 2.38 7.77
CA TYR A 132 -8.52 2.09 7.29
C TYR A 132 -7.46 2.55 8.31
N VAL A 133 -7.53 3.82 8.75
CA VAL A 133 -6.59 4.38 9.72
C VAL A 133 -6.62 3.62 11.05
N GLU A 134 -7.81 3.30 11.56
CA GLU A 134 -7.99 2.49 12.78
C GLU A 134 -7.40 1.09 12.61
N ARG A 135 -7.62 0.45 11.47
CA ARG A 135 -7.06 -0.88 11.18
C ARG A 135 -5.53 -0.85 11.12
N ALA A 136 -4.95 0.11 10.40
CA ALA A 136 -3.51 0.28 10.37
C ALA A 136 -2.94 0.49 11.79
N ALA A 137 -3.57 1.36 12.59
CA ALA A 137 -3.14 1.61 13.96
C ALA A 137 -3.23 0.37 14.87
N ASN A 138 -4.24 -0.48 14.67
CA ASN A 138 -4.42 -1.71 15.46
C ASN A 138 -3.48 -2.85 15.06
N HIS A 139 -2.93 -2.81 13.84
CA HIS A 139 -2.06 -3.88 13.32
C HIS A 139 -0.58 -3.47 13.21
N ILE A 140 -0.26 -2.20 13.41
CA ILE A 140 1.11 -1.75 13.57
C ILE A 140 1.47 -1.78 15.05
N VAL A 141 2.57 -2.43 15.40
CA VAL A 141 3.07 -2.47 16.78
C VAL A 141 3.41 -1.06 17.28
N PRO A 142 3.29 -0.76 18.59
CA PRO A 142 3.73 0.53 19.14
C PRO A 142 5.17 0.86 18.72
N GLY A 143 5.40 2.07 18.23
CA GLY A 143 6.69 2.48 17.68
C GLY A 143 6.99 1.99 16.25
N GLY A 144 6.12 1.21 15.64
CA GLY A 144 6.20 0.82 14.24
C GLY A 144 5.89 1.98 13.29
N GLY A 145 6.15 1.79 12.00
CA GLY A 145 6.03 2.82 10.98
C GLY A 145 4.87 2.63 10.01
N ILE A 146 4.29 3.72 9.56
CA ILE A 146 3.32 3.74 8.47
C ILE A 146 3.80 4.63 7.33
N ILE A 147 3.62 4.15 6.10
CA ILE A 147 3.84 4.89 4.86
C ILE A 147 2.56 4.84 4.07
N VAL A 148 2.02 6.01 3.72
CA VAL A 148 0.86 6.11 2.83
C VAL A 148 1.16 7.13 1.75
N SER A 149 0.92 6.77 0.49
CA SER A 149 1.01 7.71 -0.61
C SER A 149 -0.13 7.56 -1.61
N GLY A 150 -0.51 8.66 -2.23
CA GLY A 150 -1.54 8.71 -3.25
C GLY A 150 -1.46 10.01 -4.03
N PHE A 151 -2.36 10.24 -4.98
CA PHE A 151 -2.31 11.47 -5.76
C PHE A 151 -2.49 12.70 -4.87
N SER A 152 -1.59 13.68 -5.06
CA SER A 152 -1.70 14.99 -4.43
C SER A 152 -2.84 15.82 -5.04
N THR A 153 -3.13 16.98 -4.47
CA THR A 153 -4.14 17.90 -5.00
C THR A 153 -3.87 18.34 -6.44
N GLU A 154 -2.61 18.27 -6.89
CA GLU A 154 -2.18 18.56 -8.27
C GLU A 154 -2.14 17.31 -9.17
N GLY A 155 -2.35 16.13 -8.60
CA GLY A 155 -2.37 14.86 -9.33
C GLY A 155 -3.68 14.61 -10.09
N PRO A 156 -3.78 13.49 -10.82
CA PRO A 156 -5.00 13.09 -11.53
C PRO A 156 -6.20 12.88 -10.59
N THR A 157 -7.41 13.11 -11.10
CA THR A 157 -8.67 12.85 -10.36
C THR A 157 -9.15 11.41 -10.46
N HIS A 158 -8.58 10.64 -11.39
CA HIS A 158 -8.92 9.23 -11.64
C HIS A 158 -7.65 8.39 -11.77
N CYS A 159 -7.73 7.14 -11.34
CA CYS A 159 -6.73 6.10 -11.56
C CYS A 159 -7.45 4.83 -12.04
N SER A 160 -6.99 4.23 -13.13
CA SER A 160 -7.60 3.04 -13.73
C SER A 160 -9.11 3.17 -13.97
N GLY A 161 -9.58 4.35 -14.36
CA GLY A 161 -11.00 4.64 -14.59
C GLY A 161 -11.84 4.88 -13.33
N LEU A 162 -11.26 4.76 -12.15
CA LEU A 162 -11.92 5.00 -10.86
C LEU A 162 -11.59 6.39 -10.33
N GLU A 163 -12.57 7.04 -9.70
CA GLU A 163 -12.36 8.28 -8.97
C GLU A 163 -11.45 8.04 -7.76
N VAL A 164 -10.54 8.96 -7.50
CA VAL A 164 -9.64 8.92 -6.35
C VAL A 164 -9.75 10.18 -5.51
N LEU A 165 -9.54 10.02 -4.21
CA LEU A 165 -9.44 11.13 -3.30
C LEU A 165 -8.01 11.64 -3.27
N ARG A 166 -7.80 12.85 -3.81
CA ARG A 166 -6.53 13.56 -3.77
C ARG A 166 -6.33 14.21 -2.41
N ARG A 167 -5.10 14.19 -1.89
CA ARG A 167 -4.74 14.74 -0.59
C ARG A 167 -3.46 15.55 -0.67
N SER A 168 -3.40 16.68 0.03
CA SER A 168 -2.14 17.34 0.35
C SER A 168 -1.42 16.61 1.49
N PRO A 169 -0.09 16.81 1.67
CA PRO A 169 0.64 16.29 2.81
C PRO A 169 0.05 16.70 4.16
N SER A 170 -0.47 17.92 4.27
CA SER A 170 -1.09 18.43 5.50
C SER A 170 -2.43 17.76 5.82
N GLU A 171 -3.23 17.44 4.81
CA GLU A 171 -4.48 16.69 4.99
C GLU A 171 -4.20 15.26 5.44
N LEU A 172 -3.19 14.58 4.87
CA LEU A 172 -2.75 13.27 5.34
C LEU A 172 -2.26 13.34 6.79
N THR A 173 -1.45 14.35 7.15
CA THR A 173 -1.00 14.55 8.52
C THR A 173 -2.18 14.67 9.49
N THR A 174 -3.20 15.42 9.12
CA THR A 174 -4.42 15.58 9.95
C THR A 174 -5.20 14.27 10.06
N GLU A 175 -5.33 13.51 8.98
CA GLU A 175 -6.10 12.26 8.93
C GLU A 175 -5.49 11.18 9.82
N PHE A 176 -4.16 11.12 9.93
CA PHE A 176 -3.44 10.13 10.76
C PHE A 176 -3.11 10.59 12.18
N ALA A 177 -3.33 11.87 12.52
CA ALA A 177 -2.87 12.50 13.76
C ALA A 177 -3.36 11.83 15.07
N GLU A 178 -4.50 11.14 15.04
CA GLU A 178 -5.05 10.48 16.23
C GLU A 178 -4.15 9.35 16.73
N TYR A 179 -3.60 8.56 15.81
CA TYR A 179 -2.86 7.32 16.12
C TYR A 179 -1.37 7.38 15.84
N PHE A 180 -0.92 8.38 15.08
CA PHE A 180 0.47 8.45 14.59
C PHE A 180 1.07 9.82 14.83
N ASP A 181 2.34 9.83 15.22
CA ASP A 181 3.19 11.01 15.19
C ASP A 181 3.83 11.13 13.80
N VAL A 182 3.75 12.32 13.19
CA VAL A 182 4.33 12.54 11.87
C VAL A 182 5.86 12.48 11.93
N ILE A 183 6.46 11.68 11.02
CA ILE A 183 7.89 11.69 10.75
C ILE A 183 8.20 12.66 9.61
N ASP A 184 7.41 12.60 8.54
CA ASP A 184 7.50 13.49 7.39
C ASP A 184 6.20 13.49 6.58
N ALA A 185 5.97 14.57 5.83
CA ALA A 185 4.90 14.65 4.85
C ALA A 185 5.31 15.59 3.71
N TYR A 186 5.37 15.05 2.48
CA TYR A 186 5.94 15.76 1.33
C TYR A 186 5.26 15.35 0.02
N GLU A 187 5.59 16.02 -1.07
CA GLU A 187 5.19 15.63 -2.42
C GLU A 187 6.39 15.14 -3.23
N ALA A 188 6.14 14.15 -4.09
CA ALA A 188 7.12 13.64 -5.03
C ALA A 188 6.45 13.27 -6.37
N ASP A 189 7.23 13.34 -7.45
CA ASP A 189 6.76 12.98 -8.77
C ASP A 189 6.92 11.48 -9.03
N HIS A 190 5.86 10.85 -9.52
CA HIS A 190 5.87 9.55 -10.15
C HIS A 190 5.86 9.74 -11.67
N ILE A 191 6.81 9.11 -12.36
CA ILE A 191 6.84 9.08 -13.82
C ILE A 191 6.30 7.73 -14.26
N THR A 192 5.14 7.75 -14.95
CA THR A 192 4.53 6.52 -15.48
C THR A 192 5.42 5.87 -16.55
N PRO A 193 5.22 4.59 -16.91
CA PRO A 193 5.92 3.96 -18.03
C PRO A 193 5.79 4.73 -19.35
N GLY A 194 4.65 5.42 -19.55
CA GLY A 194 4.40 6.29 -20.70
C GLY A 194 5.00 7.70 -20.60
N GLY A 195 5.79 8.01 -19.56
CA GLY A 195 6.46 9.30 -19.38
C GLY A 195 5.59 10.42 -18.83
N VAL A 196 4.37 10.13 -18.38
CA VAL A 196 3.47 11.12 -17.76
C VAL A 196 3.89 11.33 -16.30
N VAL A 197 4.05 12.59 -15.90
CA VAL A 197 4.33 12.95 -14.50
C VAL A 197 3.02 12.96 -13.71
N GLN A 198 3.00 12.26 -12.60
CA GLN A 198 1.89 12.23 -11.63
C GLN A 198 2.42 12.68 -10.27
N ARG A 199 1.86 13.75 -9.70
CA ARG A 199 2.25 14.27 -8.40
C ARG A 199 1.58 13.44 -7.30
N PHE A 200 2.41 12.87 -6.41
CA PHE A 200 1.99 12.11 -5.23
C PHE A 200 2.25 12.90 -3.95
N ALA A 201 1.32 12.82 -3.00
CA ALA A 201 1.55 13.18 -1.62
C ALA A 201 1.96 11.93 -0.83
N TRP A 202 2.95 12.06 0.02
CA TRP A 202 3.51 11.04 0.89
C TRP A 202 3.34 11.44 2.35
N TYR A 203 2.97 10.47 3.17
CA TYR A 203 2.90 10.58 4.61
C TYR A 203 3.71 9.45 5.25
N LEU A 204 4.58 9.80 6.17
CA LEU A 204 5.38 8.89 6.99
C LEU A 204 5.05 9.16 8.46
N GLY A 205 4.63 8.13 9.19
CA GLY A 205 4.24 8.26 10.59
C GLY A 205 4.80 7.18 11.49
N ARG A 206 4.85 7.49 12.80
CA ARG A 206 5.24 6.58 13.88
C ARG A 206 4.01 6.25 14.70
N ARG A 207 3.71 4.95 14.94
CA ARG A 207 2.62 4.51 15.82
C ARG A 207 2.91 4.94 17.26
N LYS A 208 1.96 5.67 17.85
CA LYS A 208 2.01 6.13 19.26
C LYS A 208 1.98 4.98 20.24
#